data_ac538911021573b25fa1dda753633bc0
#
_entry.id   ac538911021573b25fa1dda753633bc0
#
_cell.length_a   1.000
_cell.length_b   1.000
_cell.length_c   1.000
_cell.angle_alpha   90.00
_cell.angle_beta   90.00
_cell.angle_gamma   90.00
#
_symmetry.space_group_name_H-M   'P 1'
#
loop_
_entity.id
_entity.type
_entity.pdbx_description
1 polymer ?
#
loop_
_entity_poly.entity_id
_entity_poly.type
_entity_poly.pdbx_seq_one_letter_code
_entity_poly.pdbx_strand_id
1 'polypeptide(L)'
;MALTQISTQGIKDGTITGTDLATNVDLVDNQKLRLGTGNDLELYHDSSHSIINDSFGSLLVRSDIVQISTPAGSKYFKGQSGVAELYH
;
A
#
# COMPACT_ATOMS: atom_id res chain seq x y z
N MET A 1 33.01 -5.42 18.12
CA MET A 1 31.91 -6.38 18.28
C MET A 1 30.85 -6.14 17.22
N ALA A 2 30.43 -7.18 16.54
CA ALA A 2 29.39 -7.05 15.54
C ALA A 2 28.02 -7.07 16.19
N LEU A 3 27.14 -6.19 15.73
CA LEU A 3 25.75 -6.16 16.16
C LEU A 3 24.92 -6.97 15.19
N THR A 4 24.21 -7.97 15.67
CA THR A 4 23.34 -8.80 14.86
C THR A 4 21.89 -8.39 14.92
N GLN A 5 21.56 -7.47 15.82
CA GLN A 5 20.21 -6.97 16.01
C GLN A 5 20.23 -5.45 16.23
N ILE A 6 19.19 -4.79 15.75
CA ILE A 6 19.02 -3.37 15.96
C ILE A 6 17.86 -3.21 16.94
N SER A 7 18.14 -2.61 18.10
CA SER A 7 17.11 -2.35 19.11
C SER A 7 16.35 -1.08 18.76
N THR A 8 15.23 -0.86 19.48
CA THR A 8 14.45 0.37 19.33
C THR A 8 15.30 1.62 19.49
N GLN A 9 16.30 1.55 20.38
CA GLN A 9 17.19 2.68 20.65
C GLN A 9 18.27 2.86 19.59
N GLY A 10 18.47 1.86 18.74
CA GLY A 10 19.50 1.91 17.71
C GLY A 10 19.09 2.68 16.47
N ILE A 11 17.82 3.04 16.33
CA ILE A 11 17.33 3.80 15.19
C ILE A 11 16.68 5.09 15.71
N LYS A 12 17.22 6.21 15.26
CA LYS A 12 16.69 7.51 15.64
C LYS A 12 15.41 7.78 14.85
N ASP A 13 14.39 8.30 15.54
CA ASP A 13 13.11 8.62 14.92
C ASP A 13 13.30 9.53 13.70
N GLY A 14 12.58 9.22 12.63
CA GLY A 14 12.57 10.03 11.43
C GLY A 14 13.82 9.93 10.57
N THR A 15 14.70 8.96 10.84
CA THR A 15 15.96 8.87 10.12
C THR A 15 16.02 7.79 9.05
N ILE A 16 15.03 6.90 9.00
CA ILE A 16 14.96 5.89 7.95
C ILE A 16 14.26 6.50 6.75
N THR A 17 14.95 6.54 5.63
CA THR A 17 14.42 7.09 4.38
C THR A 17 14.42 6.02 3.31
N GLY A 18 13.87 6.36 2.14
CA GLY A 18 13.87 5.42 1.03
C GLY A 18 15.27 5.01 0.60
N THR A 19 16.27 5.86 0.85
CA THR A 19 17.66 5.53 0.53
C THR A 19 18.18 4.38 1.37
N ASP A 20 17.65 4.24 2.60
CA ASP A 20 18.07 3.19 3.52
C ASP A 20 17.41 1.85 3.25
N LEU A 21 16.41 1.84 2.37
CA LEU A 21 15.67 0.63 2.04
C LEU A 21 16.16 0.05 0.71
N ALA A 22 16.00 -1.24 0.53
CA ALA A 22 16.29 -1.89 -0.74
C ALA A 22 15.35 -1.35 -1.82
N THR A 23 15.69 -1.61 -3.09
CA THR A 23 14.85 -1.21 -4.22
C THR A 23 13.41 -1.72 -4.05
N ASN A 24 13.28 -2.93 -3.52
CA ASN A 24 11.99 -3.52 -3.20
C ASN A 24 11.93 -3.80 -1.70
N VAL A 25 10.79 -3.51 -1.10
CA VAL A 25 10.49 -3.95 0.26
C VAL A 25 9.49 -5.09 0.12
N ASP A 26 9.97 -6.32 0.31
CA ASP A 26 9.18 -7.51 0.06
C ASP A 26 8.52 -7.99 1.34
N LEU A 27 7.19 -7.97 1.36
CA LEU A 27 6.40 -8.46 2.48
C LEU A 27 5.83 -9.83 2.10
N VAL A 28 5.88 -10.77 3.03
CA VAL A 28 5.37 -12.12 2.80
C VAL A 28 3.86 -12.17 2.99
N ASP A 29 3.26 -13.31 2.62
CA ASP A 29 1.82 -13.51 2.77
C ASP A 29 1.37 -13.18 4.19
N ASN A 30 0.28 -12.44 4.30
CA ASN A 30 -0.33 -12.04 5.57
C ASN A 30 0.50 -11.03 6.38
N GLN A 31 1.65 -10.63 5.88
CA GLN A 31 2.40 -9.52 6.46
C GLN A 31 1.79 -8.23 5.92
N LYS A 32 1.47 -7.30 6.80
CA LYS A 32 0.65 -6.15 6.46
C LYS A 32 1.40 -4.84 6.61
N LEU A 33 1.17 -3.93 5.67
CA LEU A 33 1.51 -2.53 5.86
C LEU A 33 0.27 -1.86 6.45
N ARG A 34 0.39 -1.35 7.67
CA ARG A 34 -0.74 -0.76 8.40
C ARG A 34 -0.52 0.72 8.62
N LEU A 35 -1.58 1.48 8.46
CA LEU A 35 -1.54 2.92 8.63
C LEU A 35 -2.66 3.35 9.57
N GLY A 36 -2.36 4.38 10.38
CA GLY A 36 -3.30 4.89 11.37
C GLY A 36 -3.08 4.27 12.74
N THR A 37 -3.46 4.99 13.78
CA THR A 37 -3.28 4.54 15.17
C THR A 37 -4.07 3.25 15.44
N GLY A 38 -5.25 3.12 14.83
CA GLY A 38 -6.09 1.94 14.97
C GLY A 38 -5.88 0.89 13.90
N ASN A 39 -4.81 1.03 13.10
CA ASN A 39 -4.55 0.12 11.98
C ASN A 39 -5.71 0.07 11.00
N ASP A 40 -6.27 1.24 10.71
CA ASP A 40 -7.53 1.35 9.96
C ASP A 40 -7.36 1.03 8.47
N LEU A 41 -6.18 1.27 7.92
CA LEU A 41 -5.89 0.94 6.53
C LEU A 41 -4.81 -0.12 6.49
N GLU A 42 -5.07 -1.20 5.77
CA GLU A 42 -4.13 -2.30 5.62
C GLU A 42 -3.95 -2.67 4.16
N LEU A 43 -2.69 -2.95 3.78
CA LEU A 43 -2.35 -3.47 2.46
C LEU A 43 -1.60 -4.78 2.66
N TYR A 44 -2.07 -5.85 2.01
CA TYR A 44 -1.41 -7.15 2.16
C TYR A 44 -1.90 -8.13 1.10
N HIS A 45 -1.20 -9.26 1.02
CA HIS A 45 -1.59 -10.39 0.18
C HIS A 45 -1.76 -11.60 1.08
N ASP A 46 -2.87 -12.33 0.94
CA ASP A 46 -3.22 -13.42 1.84
C ASP A 46 -3.01 -14.81 1.23
N SER A 47 -2.12 -14.91 0.28
CA SER A 47 -1.81 -16.10 -0.53
C SER A 47 -2.78 -16.35 -1.68
N SER A 48 -3.93 -15.68 -1.69
CA SER A 48 -4.93 -15.81 -2.76
C SER A 48 -5.32 -14.47 -3.34
N HIS A 49 -5.40 -13.44 -2.51
CA HIS A 49 -5.90 -12.12 -2.91
C HIS A 49 -4.99 -11.01 -2.43
N SER A 50 -4.91 -9.96 -3.21
CA SER A 50 -4.28 -8.71 -2.79
C SER A 50 -5.38 -7.80 -2.27
N ILE A 51 -5.19 -7.26 -1.08
CA ILE A 51 -6.25 -6.59 -0.34
C ILE A 51 -5.83 -5.20 0.08
N ILE A 52 -6.71 -4.22 -0.19
CA ILE A 52 -6.64 -2.88 0.39
C ILE A 52 -7.87 -2.79 1.28
N ASN A 53 -7.66 -2.78 2.60
CA ASN A 53 -8.76 -2.83 3.55
C ASN A 53 -8.79 -1.58 4.42
N ASP A 54 -9.91 -0.86 4.37
CA ASP A 54 -10.18 0.28 5.22
C ASP A 54 -11.30 -0.10 6.17
N SER A 55 -10.99 -0.16 7.47
CA SER A 55 -11.94 -0.61 8.49
C SER A 55 -12.66 0.53 9.18
N PHE A 56 -12.31 1.77 8.90
CA PHE A 56 -12.96 2.92 9.54
C PHE A 56 -12.92 4.13 8.62
N GLY A 57 -14.09 4.70 8.37
CA GLY A 57 -14.22 5.85 7.50
C GLY A 57 -14.29 5.49 6.03
N SER A 58 -13.95 6.41 5.18
CA SER A 58 -13.99 6.22 3.74
C SER A 58 -12.59 6.02 3.18
N LEU A 59 -12.47 5.16 2.20
CA LEU A 59 -11.24 5.04 1.43
C LEU A 59 -11.28 6.11 0.33
N LEU A 60 -10.43 7.12 0.46
CA LEU A 60 -10.36 8.21 -0.51
C LEU A 60 -9.21 7.95 -1.48
N VAL A 61 -9.56 7.66 -2.72
CA VAL A 61 -8.57 7.54 -3.80
C VAL A 61 -8.66 8.80 -4.63
N ARG A 62 -7.62 9.63 -4.54
CA ARG A 62 -7.64 10.97 -5.16
C ARG A 62 -6.63 11.04 -6.28
N SER A 63 -7.11 11.36 -7.47
CA SER A 63 -6.29 11.53 -8.65
C SER A 63 -7.14 12.20 -9.72
N ASP A 64 -6.51 12.86 -10.67
CA ASP A 64 -7.25 13.41 -11.81
C ASP A 64 -7.94 12.30 -12.58
N ILE A 65 -7.32 11.13 -12.66
CA ILE A 65 -7.87 9.98 -13.36
C ILE A 65 -7.63 8.74 -12.50
N VAL A 66 -8.69 7.98 -12.22
CA VAL A 66 -8.59 6.69 -11.52
C VAL A 66 -9.01 5.61 -12.50
N GLN A 67 -8.14 4.62 -12.70
CA GLN A 67 -8.40 3.52 -13.62
C GLN A 67 -8.13 2.19 -12.95
N ILE A 68 -9.01 1.23 -13.22
CA ILE A 68 -8.80 -0.17 -12.86
C ILE A 68 -8.76 -0.93 -14.17
N SER A 69 -7.65 -1.62 -14.43
CA SER A 69 -7.41 -2.22 -15.74
C SER A 69 -6.71 -3.56 -15.62
N THR A 70 -6.69 -4.30 -16.73
CA THR A 70 -5.87 -5.51 -16.84
C THR A 70 -4.41 -5.10 -17.00
N PRO A 71 -3.45 -6.04 -16.78
CA PRO A 71 -2.04 -5.74 -17.04
C PRO A 71 -1.76 -5.29 -18.47
N ALA A 72 -2.59 -5.72 -19.43
CA ALA A 72 -2.44 -5.34 -20.83
C ALA A 72 -3.02 -3.96 -21.13
N GLY A 73 -3.68 -3.33 -20.17
CA GLY A 73 -4.20 -1.99 -20.32
C GLY A 73 -5.68 -1.85 -20.62
N SER A 74 -6.39 -2.97 -20.80
CA SER A 74 -7.85 -2.92 -20.96
C SER A 74 -8.50 -2.50 -19.66
N LYS A 75 -9.41 -1.54 -19.72
CA LYS A 75 -9.99 -0.94 -18.52
C LYS A 75 -11.25 -1.65 -18.08
N TYR A 76 -11.39 -1.84 -16.77
CA TYR A 76 -12.65 -2.24 -16.16
C TYR A 76 -13.46 -1.04 -15.72
N PHE A 77 -12.76 -0.03 -15.21
CA PHE A 77 -13.37 1.17 -14.66
C PHE A 77 -12.42 2.32 -14.89
N LYS A 78 -12.98 3.49 -15.19
CA LYS A 78 -12.20 4.72 -15.27
C LYS A 78 -13.04 5.85 -14.69
N GLY A 79 -12.49 6.57 -13.72
CA GLY A 79 -13.08 7.77 -13.17
C GLY A 79 -12.19 8.95 -13.51
N GLN A 80 -12.80 10.02 -14.02
CA GLN A 80 -12.10 11.26 -14.25
C GLN A 80 -13.08 12.39 -14.02
N SER A 81 -12.59 13.62 -13.98
CA SER A 81 -13.37 14.78 -13.57
C SER A 81 -14.77 14.76 -14.20
N GLY A 82 -15.81 14.64 -13.34
CA GLY A 82 -17.21 14.67 -13.73
C GLY A 82 -17.73 13.40 -14.39
N VAL A 83 -16.91 12.35 -14.55
CA VAL A 83 -17.31 11.15 -15.30
C VAL A 83 -16.83 9.90 -14.59
N ALA A 84 -17.70 8.90 -14.50
CA ALA A 84 -17.33 7.54 -14.10
C ALA A 84 -17.76 6.59 -15.21
N GLU A 85 -16.84 5.74 -15.66
CA GLU A 85 -17.08 4.83 -16.78
C GLU A 85 -16.80 3.40 -16.37
N LEU A 86 -17.74 2.50 -16.72
CA LEU A 86 -17.58 1.07 -16.53
C LEU A 86 -17.37 0.43 -17.90
N TYR A 87 -16.40 -0.47 -17.98
CA TYR A 87 -16.05 -1.13 -19.24
C TYR A 87 -16.41 -2.61 -19.18
N HIS A 88 -16.84 -3.14 -20.31
CA HIS A 88 -17.20 -4.55 -20.42
C HIS A 88 -16.07 -5.39 -20.97
#